data_0f049cfa82a4b70255dfebd93545d3a1
#
_entry.id   0f049cfa82a4b70255dfebd93545d3a1
#
_cell.length_a   1.000
_cell.length_b   1.000
_cell.length_c   1.000
_cell.angle_alpha   90.00
_cell.angle_beta   90.00
_cell.angle_gamma   90.00
#
_symmetry.space_group_name_H-M   'P 1'
#
loop_
_entity.id
_entity.type
_entity.pdbx_description
1 polymer ?
#
loop_
_entity_poly.entity_id
_entity_poly.type
_entity_poly.pdbx_seq_one_letter_code
_entity_poly.pdbx_strand_id
1 'polypeptide(L)'
;MTEADVIIEHGLPDELRAQAVEIFEEAFGEKMRTAVGDKRKRKAFMGRAYQADHVIIARRDDQLLGMAGLSSKGPPYAGGLLGASWDPRPHRDLLGWVGACWAVWGQRLADHQPESNEIYLDGIAVTPEARGHGIGTRMLAEISAVARANGKRFVRLDVVDTNPRAQALYERVGYKVTRTQSFRWKSRWVGFGAMISMEQPVDPVGQTDSD
;
A
#
# COMPACT_ATOMS: atom_id res chain seq x y z
N MET A 1 -2.82 9.59 -24.03
CA MET A 1 -3.46 9.81 -22.70
C MET A 1 -2.96 11.16 -22.22
N THR A 2 -3.82 12.16 -22.15
CA THR A 2 -3.46 13.49 -21.63
C THR A 2 -3.41 13.42 -20.11
N GLU A 3 -2.33 13.90 -19.53
CA GLU A 3 -2.07 13.93 -18.07
C GLU A 3 -3.12 14.75 -17.31
N ALA A 4 -3.80 15.67 -18.02
CA ALA A 4 -4.80 16.59 -17.50
C ALA A 4 -6.12 15.95 -17.04
N ASP A 5 -6.42 14.74 -17.52
CA ASP A 5 -7.72 14.08 -17.27
C ASP A 5 -7.71 13.14 -16.07
N VAL A 6 -6.56 12.95 -15.40
CA VAL A 6 -6.45 12.04 -14.26
C VAL A 6 -6.66 12.82 -12.96
N ILE A 7 -7.62 12.36 -12.17
CA ILE A 7 -7.93 12.91 -10.84
C ILE A 7 -7.32 12.00 -9.79
N ILE A 8 -6.66 12.61 -8.78
CA ILE A 8 -6.22 11.91 -7.57
C ILE A 8 -7.21 12.26 -6.46
N GLU A 9 -7.78 11.24 -5.83
CA GLU A 9 -8.82 11.38 -4.79
C GLU A 9 -8.48 10.56 -3.56
N HIS A 10 -9.01 10.99 -2.42
CA HIS A 10 -8.99 10.26 -1.18
C HIS A 10 -10.26 9.44 -1.03
N GLY A 11 -10.08 8.22 -0.60
CA GLY A 11 -11.17 7.26 -0.47
C GLY A 11 -11.37 6.41 -1.72
N LEU A 12 -12.06 5.29 -1.54
CA LEU A 12 -12.42 4.36 -2.60
C LEU A 12 -13.94 4.33 -2.72
N PRO A 13 -14.53 4.95 -3.74
CA PRO A 13 -15.97 4.86 -4.02
C PRO A 13 -16.42 3.40 -4.21
N ASP A 14 -17.60 3.06 -3.73
CA ASP A 14 -18.09 1.68 -3.77
C ASP A 14 -18.21 1.14 -5.21
N GLU A 15 -18.56 1.99 -6.17
CA GLU A 15 -18.62 1.66 -7.60
C GLU A 15 -17.27 1.26 -8.18
N LEU A 16 -16.16 1.76 -7.64
CA LEU A 16 -14.80 1.43 -8.08
C LEU A 16 -14.18 0.26 -7.29
N ARG A 17 -14.85 -0.25 -6.25
CA ARG A 17 -14.33 -1.32 -5.39
C ARG A 17 -13.96 -2.59 -6.18
N ALA A 18 -14.78 -2.96 -7.14
CA ALA A 18 -14.49 -4.14 -7.98
C ALA A 18 -13.21 -3.95 -8.81
N GLN A 19 -13.00 -2.76 -9.38
CA GLN A 19 -11.78 -2.45 -10.12
C GLN A 19 -10.55 -2.41 -9.19
N ALA A 20 -10.69 -1.88 -7.98
CA ALA A 20 -9.62 -1.87 -6.98
C ALA A 20 -9.16 -3.30 -6.61
N VAL A 21 -10.10 -4.23 -6.45
CA VAL A 21 -9.80 -5.65 -6.19
C VAL A 21 -9.02 -6.28 -7.35
N GLU A 22 -9.37 -5.96 -8.61
CA GLU A 22 -8.65 -6.46 -9.78
C GLU A 22 -7.22 -5.90 -9.84
N ILE A 23 -7.04 -4.59 -9.65
CA ILE A 23 -5.73 -3.94 -9.64
C ILE A 23 -4.84 -4.52 -8.54
N PHE A 24 -5.41 -4.76 -7.35
CA PHE A 24 -4.66 -5.34 -6.25
C PHE A 24 -4.28 -6.80 -6.54
N GLU A 25 -5.20 -7.60 -7.03
CA GLU A 25 -4.92 -9.00 -7.38
C GLU A 25 -3.85 -9.11 -8.46
N GLU A 26 -3.85 -8.20 -9.44
CA GLU A 26 -2.81 -8.16 -10.45
C GLU A 26 -1.44 -7.79 -9.86
N ALA A 27 -1.38 -6.79 -9.00
CA ALA A 27 -0.14 -6.28 -8.45
C ALA A 27 0.45 -7.19 -7.35
N PHE A 28 -0.39 -7.80 -6.53
CA PHE A 28 0.02 -8.49 -5.30
C PHE A 28 -0.46 -9.94 -5.18
N GLY A 29 -1.35 -10.41 -6.06
CA GLY A 29 -1.97 -11.72 -5.97
C GLY A 29 -0.97 -12.89 -5.98
N GLU A 30 0.12 -12.78 -6.73
CA GLU A 30 1.18 -13.78 -6.74
C GLU A 30 1.84 -13.93 -5.35
N LYS A 31 2.12 -12.80 -4.69
CA LYS A 31 2.71 -12.81 -3.34
C LYS A 31 1.75 -13.37 -2.29
N MET A 32 0.45 -13.12 -2.47
CA MET A 32 -0.59 -13.65 -1.58
C MET A 32 -0.95 -15.12 -1.86
N ARG A 33 -0.53 -15.68 -2.98
CA ARG A 33 -0.85 -17.06 -3.38
C ARG A 33 -0.37 -18.10 -2.38
N THR A 34 0.75 -17.85 -1.71
CA THR A 34 1.28 -18.72 -0.65
C THR A 34 0.39 -18.76 0.59
N ALA A 35 -0.27 -17.65 0.91
CA ALA A 35 -1.19 -17.55 2.05
C ALA A 35 -2.61 -17.99 1.67
N VAL A 36 -3.07 -17.61 0.47
CA VAL A 36 -4.41 -17.91 -0.04
C VAL A 36 -4.30 -18.36 -1.50
N GLY A 37 -4.25 -19.67 -1.72
CA GLY A 37 -4.06 -20.25 -3.06
C GLY A 37 -5.18 -19.93 -4.06
N ASP A 38 -6.42 -19.87 -3.59
CA ASP A 38 -7.60 -19.64 -4.44
C ASP A 38 -7.79 -18.16 -4.77
N LYS A 39 -7.73 -17.80 -6.06
CA LYS A 39 -7.89 -16.42 -6.56
C LYS A 39 -9.26 -15.80 -6.22
N ARG A 40 -10.34 -16.60 -6.28
CA ARG A 40 -11.69 -16.11 -5.97
C ARG A 40 -11.80 -15.74 -4.50
N LYS A 41 -11.22 -16.57 -3.62
CA LYS A 41 -11.19 -16.30 -2.17
C LYS A 41 -10.36 -15.06 -1.86
N ARG A 42 -9.19 -14.86 -2.50
CA ARG A 42 -8.38 -13.64 -2.35
C ARG A 42 -9.17 -12.39 -2.73
N LYS A 43 -9.81 -12.39 -3.92
CA LYS A 43 -10.63 -11.27 -4.36
C LYS A 43 -11.81 -10.98 -3.43
N ALA A 44 -12.52 -12.02 -3.00
CA ALA A 44 -13.63 -11.87 -2.06
C ALA A 44 -13.17 -11.32 -0.71
N PHE A 45 -12.00 -11.78 -0.24
CA PHE A 45 -11.37 -11.27 0.97
C PHE A 45 -11.03 -9.79 0.83
N MET A 46 -10.31 -9.40 -0.22
CA MET A 46 -9.92 -8.01 -0.46
C MET A 46 -11.14 -7.08 -0.59
N GLY A 47 -12.17 -7.50 -1.33
CA GLY A 47 -13.39 -6.71 -1.50
C GLY A 47 -14.12 -6.41 -0.18
N ARG A 48 -13.99 -7.27 0.83
CA ARG A 48 -14.57 -7.06 2.17
C ARG A 48 -13.64 -6.33 3.13
N ALA A 49 -12.33 -6.56 3.00
CA ALA A 49 -11.33 -6.09 3.97
C ALA A 49 -10.90 -4.64 3.74
N TYR A 50 -11.04 -4.10 2.52
CA TYR A 50 -10.61 -2.74 2.24
C TYR A 50 -11.33 -1.68 3.07
N GLN A 51 -10.54 -0.92 3.82
CA GLN A 51 -10.98 0.34 4.42
C GLN A 51 -10.96 1.42 3.33
N ALA A 52 -12.14 1.84 2.88
CA ALA A 52 -12.27 2.75 1.75
C ALA A 52 -11.59 4.11 1.98
N ASP A 53 -11.63 4.61 3.20
CA ASP A 53 -11.03 5.88 3.65
C ASP A 53 -9.50 5.81 3.82
N HIS A 54 -8.90 4.61 3.77
CA HIS A 54 -7.45 4.41 3.86
C HIS A 54 -6.77 4.28 2.48
N VAL A 55 -7.47 4.66 1.43
CA VAL A 55 -6.99 4.54 0.04
C VAL A 55 -6.89 5.90 -0.63
N ILE A 56 -5.84 6.13 -1.38
CA ILE A 56 -5.75 7.18 -2.38
C ILE A 56 -5.87 6.52 -3.75
N ILE A 57 -6.73 7.05 -4.61
CA ILE A 57 -6.97 6.53 -5.95
C ILE A 57 -6.56 7.53 -7.02
N ALA A 58 -6.19 7.00 -8.18
CA ALA A 58 -6.08 7.73 -9.42
C ALA A 58 -7.14 7.23 -10.38
N ARG A 59 -8.03 8.10 -10.85
CA ARG A 59 -9.10 7.73 -11.79
C ARG A 59 -9.22 8.72 -12.95
N ARG A 60 -9.86 8.29 -13.99
CA ARG A 60 -10.35 9.10 -15.09
C ARG A 60 -11.78 8.65 -15.38
N ASP A 61 -12.72 9.57 -15.19
CA ASP A 61 -14.16 9.26 -15.21
C ASP A 61 -14.46 8.07 -14.27
N ASP A 62 -15.06 7.01 -14.76
CA ASP A 62 -15.39 5.79 -14.00
C ASP A 62 -14.31 4.71 -14.09
N GLN A 63 -13.13 5.03 -14.64
CA GLN A 63 -12.02 4.10 -14.76
C GLN A 63 -10.97 4.33 -13.67
N LEU A 64 -10.76 3.32 -12.83
CA LEU A 64 -9.66 3.31 -11.87
C LEU A 64 -8.34 2.99 -12.56
N LEU A 65 -7.36 3.88 -12.43
CA LEU A 65 -6.04 3.77 -13.06
C LEU A 65 -4.94 3.36 -12.08
N GLY A 66 -5.17 3.61 -10.80
CA GLY A 66 -4.23 3.23 -9.76
C GLY A 66 -4.82 3.43 -8.37
N MET A 67 -4.19 2.77 -7.39
CA MET A 67 -4.56 2.89 -5.99
C MET A 67 -3.36 2.75 -5.08
N ALA A 68 -3.42 3.38 -3.91
CA ALA A 68 -2.43 3.28 -2.86
C ALA A 68 -3.14 3.11 -1.51
N GLY A 69 -2.73 2.11 -0.73
CA GLY A 69 -3.21 1.89 0.63
C GLY A 69 -2.27 2.53 1.65
N LEU A 70 -2.84 3.15 2.67
CA LEU A 70 -2.11 3.91 3.68
C LEU A 70 -2.42 3.41 5.09
N SER A 71 -1.43 3.49 5.96
CA SER A 71 -1.57 3.23 7.39
C SER A 71 -0.81 4.25 8.23
N SER A 72 -1.27 4.47 9.45
CA SER A 72 -0.62 5.33 10.44
C SER A 72 -0.97 4.89 11.86
N LYS A 73 -0.14 5.29 12.83
CA LYS A 73 -0.47 5.16 14.24
C LYS A 73 -1.43 6.30 14.64
N GLY A 74 -2.72 6.00 14.67
CA GLY A 74 -3.76 7.02 14.89
C GLY A 74 -4.22 7.70 13.60
N PRO A 75 -5.09 8.74 13.68
CA PRO A 75 -5.63 9.41 12.50
C PRO A 75 -4.53 9.97 11.58
N PRO A 76 -4.80 10.09 10.27
CA PRO A 76 -6.04 9.76 9.58
C PRO A 76 -6.23 8.28 9.19
N TYR A 77 -5.18 7.45 9.17
CA TYR A 77 -5.19 6.08 8.64
C TYR A 77 -4.93 5.03 9.72
N ALA A 78 -5.56 5.18 10.88
CA ALA A 78 -5.37 4.28 11.99
C ALA A 78 -5.74 2.84 11.65
N GLY A 79 -4.77 1.92 11.72
CA GLY A 79 -4.96 0.50 11.49
C GLY A 79 -4.75 0.02 10.06
N GLY A 80 -4.40 0.94 9.14
CA GLY A 80 -4.00 0.61 7.80
C GLY A 80 -5.12 0.17 6.86
N LEU A 81 -4.73 -0.21 5.65
CA LEU A 81 -5.61 -0.58 4.55
C LEU A 81 -6.63 -1.68 4.91
N LEU A 82 -6.26 -2.58 5.80
CA LEU A 82 -7.10 -3.70 6.22
C LEU A 82 -7.72 -3.51 7.61
N GLY A 83 -7.57 -2.33 8.23
CA GLY A 83 -8.15 -1.97 9.51
C GLY A 83 -7.31 -2.33 10.75
N ALA A 84 -7.44 -1.51 11.83
CA ALA A 84 -6.72 -1.70 13.10
C ALA A 84 -7.17 -2.94 13.87
N SER A 85 -8.41 -3.31 13.71
CA SER A 85 -8.98 -4.50 14.32
C SER A 85 -9.09 -5.56 13.25
N TRP A 86 -8.10 -6.42 13.19
CA TRP A 86 -8.22 -7.64 12.44
C TRP A 86 -9.36 -8.45 13.02
N ASP A 87 -10.56 -8.27 12.47
CA ASP A 87 -11.65 -9.18 12.75
C ASP A 87 -11.37 -10.50 12.03
N PRO A 88 -11.06 -11.58 12.74
CA PRO A 88 -10.80 -12.87 12.10
C PRO A 88 -12.05 -13.47 11.43
N ARG A 89 -13.25 -12.93 11.69
CA ARG A 89 -14.51 -13.46 11.17
C ARG A 89 -14.62 -13.43 9.65
N PRO A 90 -14.32 -12.31 8.93
CA PRO A 90 -14.31 -12.31 7.47
C PRO A 90 -13.29 -13.30 6.89
N HIS A 91 -12.20 -13.53 7.60
CA HIS A 91 -11.12 -14.43 7.16
C HIS A 91 -11.48 -15.88 7.35
N ARG A 92 -12.15 -16.22 8.46
CA ARG A 92 -12.55 -17.58 8.77
C ARG A 92 -13.57 -18.14 7.77
N ASP A 93 -14.54 -17.33 7.38
CA ASP A 93 -15.59 -17.73 6.44
C ASP A 93 -15.05 -17.95 5.02
N LEU A 94 -14.04 -17.18 4.61
CA LEU A 94 -13.45 -17.27 3.27
C LEU A 94 -12.26 -18.25 3.22
N LEU A 95 -11.43 -18.27 4.24
CA LEU A 95 -10.13 -18.95 4.24
C LEU A 95 -10.12 -20.23 5.08
N GLY A 96 -11.18 -20.48 5.85
CA GLY A 96 -11.18 -21.47 6.89
C GLY A 96 -10.28 -21.07 8.07
N TRP A 97 -10.32 -21.83 9.16
CA TRP A 97 -9.56 -21.53 10.37
C TRP A 97 -8.03 -21.49 10.14
N VAL A 98 -7.50 -22.47 9.43
CA VAL A 98 -6.05 -22.58 9.17
C VAL A 98 -5.57 -21.45 8.25
N GLY A 99 -6.32 -21.16 7.18
CA GLY A 99 -5.99 -20.07 6.26
C GLY A 99 -6.08 -18.69 6.91
N ALA A 100 -7.07 -18.50 7.80
CA ALA A 100 -7.18 -17.27 8.60
C ALA A 100 -5.97 -17.10 9.53
N CYS A 101 -5.57 -18.14 10.26
CA CYS A 101 -4.38 -18.08 11.11
C CYS A 101 -3.10 -17.82 10.31
N TRP A 102 -2.95 -18.45 9.14
CA TRP A 102 -1.80 -18.21 8.25
C TRP A 102 -1.78 -16.80 7.68
N ALA A 103 -2.93 -16.28 7.29
CA ALA A 103 -3.03 -14.90 6.80
C ALA A 103 -2.66 -13.89 7.90
N VAL A 104 -3.17 -14.07 9.12
CA VAL A 104 -2.82 -13.25 10.30
C VAL A 104 -1.33 -13.34 10.63
N TRP A 105 -0.78 -14.56 10.62
CA TRP A 105 0.63 -14.76 10.96
C TRP A 105 1.57 -14.24 9.88
N GLY A 106 1.27 -14.45 8.61
CA GLY A 106 2.05 -13.95 7.47
C GLY A 106 2.10 -12.43 7.44
N GLN A 107 0.98 -11.78 7.78
CA GLN A 107 0.91 -10.32 7.86
C GLN A 107 1.71 -9.78 9.05
N ARG A 108 1.68 -10.42 10.22
CA ARG A 108 2.51 -10.03 11.37
C ARG A 108 4.02 -10.13 11.11
N LEU A 109 4.45 -10.98 10.18
CA LEU A 109 5.87 -11.08 9.79
C LEU A 109 6.29 -9.98 8.81
N ALA A 110 5.33 -9.40 8.08
CA ALA A 110 5.52 -8.31 7.12
C ALA A 110 5.06 -6.95 7.67
N ASP A 111 4.50 -6.94 8.89
CA ASP A 111 3.78 -5.79 9.43
C ASP A 111 4.77 -4.79 10.04
N HIS A 112 5.01 -3.71 9.30
CA HIS A 112 5.59 -2.52 9.89
C HIS A 112 4.52 -1.86 10.77
N GLN A 113 4.81 -1.70 12.07
CA GLN A 113 3.94 -0.92 12.95
C GLN A 113 4.28 0.56 12.78
N PRO A 114 3.41 1.37 12.13
CA PRO A 114 3.70 2.77 11.91
C PRO A 114 4.00 3.51 13.22
N GLU A 115 5.00 4.36 13.21
CA GLU A 115 5.28 5.30 14.30
C GLU A 115 4.31 6.48 14.26
N SER A 116 4.23 7.25 15.35
CA SER A 116 3.28 8.38 15.45
C SER A 116 3.59 9.52 14.48
N ASN A 117 4.83 9.62 14.01
CA ASN A 117 5.34 10.68 13.17
C ASN A 117 5.40 10.34 11.67
N GLU A 118 4.81 9.20 11.27
CA GLU A 118 4.85 8.75 9.88
C GLU A 118 3.49 8.37 9.31
N ILE A 119 3.41 8.38 7.98
CA ILE A 119 2.44 7.61 7.20
C ILE A 119 3.22 6.47 6.53
N TYR A 120 2.68 5.27 6.61
CA TYR A 120 3.22 4.11 5.94
C TYR A 120 2.38 3.77 4.70
N LEU A 121 3.07 3.59 3.57
CA LEU A 121 2.47 3.17 2.31
C LEU A 121 2.44 1.64 2.27
N ASP A 122 1.26 1.06 2.50
CA ASP A 122 1.04 -0.39 2.50
C ASP A 122 1.28 -1.01 1.11
N GLY A 123 0.98 -0.24 0.07
CA GLY A 123 1.23 -0.62 -1.31
C GLY A 123 0.68 0.39 -2.29
N ILE A 124 1.29 0.45 -3.47
CA ILE A 124 0.84 1.26 -4.60
C ILE A 124 0.80 0.41 -5.86
N ALA A 125 -0.27 0.53 -6.61
CA ALA A 125 -0.44 -0.15 -7.88
C ALA A 125 -1.02 0.81 -8.93
N VAL A 126 -0.53 0.68 -10.17
CA VAL A 126 -1.02 1.41 -11.35
C VAL A 126 -1.27 0.38 -12.44
N THR A 127 -2.42 0.48 -13.10
CA THR A 127 -2.80 -0.45 -14.18
C THR A 127 -1.76 -0.44 -15.31
N PRO A 128 -1.53 -1.55 -16.01
CA PRO A 128 -0.51 -1.65 -17.06
C PRO A 128 -0.62 -0.54 -18.10
N GLU A 129 -1.85 -0.23 -18.52
CA GLU A 129 -2.16 0.76 -19.56
C GLU A 129 -1.88 2.19 -19.12
N ALA A 130 -1.88 2.42 -17.81
CA ALA A 130 -1.66 3.73 -17.20
C ALA A 130 -0.20 3.94 -16.71
N ARG A 131 0.64 2.91 -16.79
CA ARG A 131 2.06 3.03 -16.42
C ARG A 131 2.81 3.93 -17.39
N GLY A 132 3.87 4.58 -16.90
CA GLY A 132 4.69 5.49 -17.69
C GLY A 132 4.11 6.90 -17.89
N HIS A 133 2.91 7.18 -17.40
CA HIS A 133 2.23 8.47 -17.52
C HIS A 133 2.28 9.32 -16.23
N GLY A 134 3.28 9.12 -15.38
CA GLY A 134 3.47 9.94 -14.18
C GLY A 134 2.49 9.68 -13.02
N ILE A 135 1.47 8.81 -13.18
CA ILE A 135 0.40 8.58 -12.19
C ILE A 135 0.97 8.18 -10.83
N GLY A 136 1.89 7.22 -10.79
CA GLY A 136 2.52 6.80 -9.53
C GLY A 136 3.26 7.94 -8.83
N THR A 137 3.94 8.80 -9.59
CA THR A 137 4.63 9.99 -9.06
C THR A 137 3.63 10.98 -8.46
N ARG A 138 2.51 11.24 -9.14
CA ARG A 138 1.44 12.13 -8.65
C ARG A 138 0.80 11.59 -7.38
N MET A 139 0.53 10.28 -7.32
CA MET A 139 0.00 9.65 -6.11
C MET A 139 0.97 9.76 -4.93
N LEU A 140 2.27 9.53 -5.16
CA LEU A 140 3.30 9.68 -4.12
C LEU A 140 3.42 11.13 -3.64
N ALA A 141 3.29 12.11 -4.53
CA ALA A 141 3.26 13.52 -4.16
C ALA A 141 2.06 13.86 -3.28
N GLU A 142 0.87 13.31 -3.61
CA GLU A 142 -0.34 13.47 -2.80
C GLU A 142 -0.19 12.85 -1.41
N ILE A 143 0.39 11.64 -1.32
CA ILE A 143 0.68 10.98 -0.03
C ILE A 143 1.59 11.86 0.83
N SER A 144 2.62 12.47 0.22
CA SER A 144 3.51 13.40 0.92
C SER A 144 2.80 14.68 1.37
N ALA A 145 1.84 15.18 0.58
CA ALA A 145 1.01 16.33 0.95
C ALA A 145 0.11 16.00 2.16
N VAL A 146 -0.51 14.83 2.14
CA VAL A 146 -1.33 14.33 3.26
C VAL A 146 -0.48 14.18 4.52
N ALA A 147 0.73 13.62 4.41
CA ALA A 147 1.63 13.46 5.55
C ALA A 147 1.94 14.83 6.19
N ARG A 148 2.30 15.83 5.37
CA ARG A 148 2.54 17.21 5.83
C ARG A 148 1.33 17.82 6.51
N ALA A 149 0.15 17.71 5.89
CA ALA A 149 -1.09 18.28 6.42
C ALA A 149 -1.49 17.67 7.77
N ASN A 150 -1.07 16.44 8.06
CA ASN A 150 -1.34 15.72 9.31
C ASN A 150 -0.15 15.76 10.29
N GLY A 151 0.80 16.68 10.12
CA GLY A 151 1.92 16.88 11.03
C GLY A 151 2.90 15.70 11.08
N LYS A 152 2.90 14.85 10.06
CA LYS A 152 3.84 13.73 9.96
C LYS A 152 5.17 14.21 9.40
N ARG A 153 6.24 13.56 9.81
CA ARG A 153 7.61 13.90 9.39
C ARG A 153 8.14 13.00 8.29
N PHE A 154 7.53 11.83 8.12
CA PHE A 154 8.00 10.82 7.16
C PHE A 154 6.84 10.15 6.44
N VAL A 155 7.11 9.78 5.18
CA VAL A 155 6.37 8.72 4.49
C VAL A 155 7.32 7.54 4.34
N ARG A 156 6.91 6.36 4.82
CA ARG A 156 7.70 5.12 4.75
C ARG A 156 7.02 4.07 3.91
N LEU A 157 7.81 3.18 3.35
CA LEU A 157 7.35 2.03 2.59
C LEU A 157 8.40 0.91 2.63
N ASP A 158 7.97 -0.29 2.26
CA ASP A 158 8.86 -1.41 1.97
C ASP A 158 8.72 -1.85 0.52
N VAL A 159 9.85 -2.13 -0.12
CA VAL A 159 9.91 -2.68 -1.48
C VAL A 159 10.77 -3.93 -1.51
N VAL A 160 10.34 -4.94 -2.27
CA VAL A 160 11.12 -6.18 -2.46
C VAL A 160 12.18 -5.99 -3.54
N ASP A 161 13.33 -6.65 -3.37
CA ASP A 161 14.47 -6.62 -4.30
C ASP A 161 14.12 -7.08 -5.73
N THR A 162 13.04 -7.85 -5.87
CA THR A 162 12.53 -8.29 -7.17
C THR A 162 11.72 -7.22 -7.92
N ASN A 163 11.53 -6.02 -7.33
CA ASN A 163 10.84 -4.90 -7.97
C ASN A 163 11.73 -3.64 -8.13
N PRO A 164 12.81 -3.72 -8.93
CA PRO A 164 13.75 -2.61 -9.11
C PRO A 164 13.12 -1.36 -9.75
N ARG A 165 12.03 -1.54 -10.54
CA ARG A 165 11.31 -0.41 -11.13
C ARG A 165 10.59 0.45 -10.08
N ALA A 166 9.99 -0.17 -9.08
CA ALA A 166 9.37 0.55 -7.98
C ALA A 166 10.43 1.24 -7.13
N GLN A 167 11.53 0.56 -6.78
CA GLN A 167 12.64 1.16 -6.06
C GLN A 167 13.17 2.40 -6.78
N ALA A 168 13.46 2.32 -8.07
CA ALA A 168 13.92 3.46 -8.87
C ALA A 168 12.91 4.61 -8.95
N LEU A 169 11.59 4.31 -8.93
CA LEU A 169 10.56 5.35 -8.81
C LEU A 169 10.67 6.06 -7.46
N TYR A 170 10.74 5.32 -6.36
CA TYR A 170 10.82 5.89 -5.02
C TYR A 170 12.08 6.74 -4.83
N GLU A 171 13.24 6.24 -5.25
CA GLU A 171 14.50 7.01 -5.23
C GLU A 171 14.38 8.34 -5.99
N ARG A 172 13.80 8.32 -7.20
CA ARG A 172 13.61 9.51 -8.03
C ARG A 172 12.70 10.56 -7.39
N VAL A 173 11.72 10.15 -6.58
CA VAL A 173 10.83 11.07 -5.87
C VAL A 173 11.30 11.40 -4.45
N GLY A 174 12.54 11.03 -4.09
CA GLY A 174 13.20 11.47 -2.88
C GLY A 174 13.19 10.51 -1.70
N TYR A 175 12.71 9.27 -1.89
CA TYR A 175 12.86 8.25 -0.85
C TYR A 175 14.30 7.77 -0.76
N LYS A 176 14.75 7.50 0.47
CA LYS A 176 16.07 6.98 0.77
C LYS A 176 15.96 5.63 1.48
N VAL A 177 16.87 4.71 1.15
CA VAL A 177 16.95 3.41 1.82
C VAL A 177 17.39 3.63 3.28
N THR A 178 16.60 3.12 4.22
CA THR A 178 16.91 3.15 5.64
C THR A 178 17.35 1.80 6.19
N ARG A 179 16.83 0.72 5.60
CA ARG A 179 17.11 -0.64 6.03
C ARG A 179 16.99 -1.61 4.87
N THR A 180 17.85 -2.63 4.87
CA THR A 180 17.70 -3.80 3.99
C THR A 180 17.70 -5.07 4.85
N GLN A 181 16.63 -5.84 4.76
CA GLN A 181 16.47 -7.11 5.46
C GLN A 181 16.57 -8.27 4.48
N SER A 182 17.58 -9.10 4.63
CA SER A 182 17.81 -10.25 3.74
C SER A 182 17.12 -11.51 4.25
N PHE A 183 16.48 -12.23 3.34
CA PHE A 183 15.75 -13.49 3.59
C PHE A 183 16.45 -14.70 2.92
N ARG A 184 17.78 -14.67 2.73
CA ARG A 184 18.59 -15.58 1.90
C ARG A 184 18.17 -17.05 1.93
N TRP A 185 17.85 -17.63 3.06
CA TRP A 185 17.47 -19.04 3.16
C TRP A 185 15.95 -19.28 3.18
N LYS A 186 15.13 -18.21 3.31
CA LYS A 186 13.67 -18.25 3.18
C LYS A 186 13.17 -17.80 1.80
N SER A 187 14.05 -17.36 0.90
CA SER A 187 13.70 -16.77 -0.40
C SER A 187 12.85 -17.70 -1.28
N ARG A 188 13.08 -19.03 -1.21
CA ARG A 188 12.27 -20.03 -1.94
C ARG A 188 10.80 -20.06 -1.49
N TRP A 189 10.51 -19.63 -0.26
CA TRP A 189 9.17 -19.67 0.32
C TRP A 189 8.44 -18.35 0.16
N VAL A 190 9.17 -17.23 0.20
CA VAL A 190 8.58 -15.88 0.15
C VAL A 190 8.66 -15.24 -1.25
N GLY A 191 9.43 -15.80 -2.17
CA GLY A 191 9.52 -15.33 -3.56
C GLY A 191 10.41 -14.10 -3.79
N PHE A 192 11.15 -13.64 -2.76
CA PHE A 192 12.12 -12.53 -2.86
C PHE A 192 13.32 -12.76 -1.92
N GLY A 193 14.47 -12.15 -2.22
CA GLY A 193 15.71 -12.30 -1.45
C GLY A 193 15.89 -11.26 -0.36
N ALA A 194 15.35 -10.06 -0.53
CA ALA A 194 15.45 -8.98 0.45
C ALA A 194 14.23 -8.06 0.42
N MET A 195 13.96 -7.44 1.56
CA MET A 195 13.02 -6.34 1.73
C MET A 195 13.80 -5.07 2.05
N ILE A 196 13.51 -4.01 1.33
CA ILE A 196 14.19 -2.72 1.40
C ILE A 196 13.21 -1.71 1.95
N SER A 197 13.48 -1.23 3.17
CA SER A 197 12.69 -0.16 3.79
C SER A 197 13.22 1.18 3.29
N MET A 198 12.30 2.05 2.88
CA MET A 198 12.64 3.38 2.37
C MET A 198 11.78 4.43 3.06
N GLU A 199 12.33 5.63 3.23
CA GLU A 199 11.59 6.76 3.78
C GLU A 199 11.83 8.04 2.97
N GLN A 200 10.81 8.88 2.95
CA GLN A 200 10.90 10.25 2.44
C GLN A 200 10.60 11.20 3.59
N PRO A 201 11.52 12.12 3.96
CA PRO A 201 11.22 13.19 4.90
C PRO A 201 10.22 14.16 4.27
N VAL A 202 9.27 14.61 5.09
CA VAL A 202 8.30 15.64 4.71
C VAL A 202 8.27 16.71 5.82
N ASP A 203 8.37 17.98 5.45
CA ASP A 203 8.32 19.06 6.42
C ASP A 203 6.87 19.33 6.81
N PRO A 204 6.48 19.17 8.09
CA PRO A 204 5.13 19.46 8.53
C PRO A 204 4.78 20.94 8.32
N VAL A 205 3.55 21.20 7.86
CA VAL A 205 3.06 22.58 7.74
C VAL A 205 2.97 23.19 9.13
N GLY A 206 3.76 24.24 9.41
CA GLY A 206 3.65 25.03 10.65
C GLY A 206 4.78 24.91 11.67
N GLN A 207 5.85 24.17 11.41
CA GLN A 207 7.10 24.33 12.15
C GLN A 207 7.96 25.38 11.45
N THR A 208 7.64 26.67 11.64
CA THR A 208 8.67 27.71 11.54
C THR A 208 9.63 27.47 12.71
N ASP A 209 10.90 27.26 12.40
CA ASP A 209 11.98 27.24 13.37
C ASP A 209 11.85 28.49 14.23
N SER A 210 11.46 28.31 15.48
CA SER A 210 11.55 29.34 16.50
C SER A 210 12.96 29.22 17.07
N ASP A 211 13.89 29.94 16.43
CA ASP A 211 15.16 30.30 17.06
C ASP A 211 14.94 31.24 18.25
#